data_9663ce35794fc351e0573570f7b9aa79
#
_entry.id   9663ce35794fc351e0573570f7b9aa79
#
_cell.length_a   1.000
_cell.length_b   1.000
_cell.length_c   1.000
_cell.angle_alpha   90.00
_cell.angle_beta   90.00
_cell.angle_gamma   90.00
#
_symmetry.space_group_name_H-M   'P 1'
#
loop_
_entity.id
_entity.type
_entity.pdbx_description
1 polymer ?
#
loop_
_entity_poly.entity_id
_entity_poly.type
_entity_poly.pdbx_seq_one_letter_code
_entity_poly.pdbx_strand_id
1 'polypeptide(L)'
;AKQHICFDTDLAGIEFAKNLQQEMYRVVRSTIEETPERKPYLDSVTDGKNLDEGDIDLLPDALRSSYGKYESAWEEAMSMRSSGLCHPDDIREQTDIMNGNYKEFREGLREFLGLDKANDASFVREQPTYPNKDWNEQLLAEQKQEETVDETQAREQSPEEEQQTHFRR
;
A
#
# COMPACT_ATOMS: atom_id res chain seq x y z
N ALA A 1 2.06 -6.13 -7.56
CA ALA A 1 3.41 -5.56 -7.48
C ALA A 1 3.30 -4.12 -7.00
N LYS A 2 4.13 -3.72 -6.04
CA LYS A 2 4.24 -2.33 -5.62
C LYS A 2 4.93 -1.52 -6.71
N GLN A 3 4.47 -0.30 -6.93
CA GLN A 3 5.11 0.63 -7.85
C GLN A 3 6.00 1.57 -7.05
N HIS A 4 7.23 1.73 -7.49
CA HIS A 4 8.21 2.59 -6.85
C HIS A 4 8.26 3.92 -7.61
N ILE A 5 8.10 5.01 -6.88
CA ILE A 5 8.20 6.37 -7.43
C ILE A 5 9.48 7.00 -6.89
N CYS A 6 10.44 7.18 -7.77
CA CYS A 6 11.77 7.70 -7.47
C CYS A 6 11.86 9.16 -7.95
N PHE A 7 11.65 10.08 -7.04
CA PHE A 7 11.85 11.51 -7.27
C PHE A 7 12.80 12.08 -6.24
N ASP A 8 13.41 13.20 -6.57
CA ASP A 8 14.28 13.92 -5.66
C ASP A 8 13.56 14.38 -4.39
N THR A 9 14.31 14.68 -3.36
CA THR A 9 13.77 15.04 -2.05
C THR A 9 13.29 16.48 -1.97
N ASP A 10 13.47 17.26 -3.02
CA ASP A 10 13.02 18.64 -3.07
C ASP A 10 11.49 18.79 -3.19
N LEU A 11 11.02 20.03 -3.07
CA LEU A 11 9.58 20.33 -3.16
C LEU A 11 8.97 19.93 -4.50
N ALA A 12 9.72 20.09 -5.59
CA ALA A 12 9.25 19.72 -6.93
C ALA A 12 9.04 18.21 -7.05
N GLY A 13 9.99 17.39 -6.59
CA GLY A 13 9.86 15.94 -6.57
C GLY A 13 8.68 15.47 -5.70
N ILE A 14 8.44 16.14 -4.57
CA ILE A 14 7.27 15.87 -3.72
C ILE A 14 5.96 16.16 -4.45
N GLU A 15 5.87 17.30 -5.10
CA GLU A 15 4.69 17.70 -5.88
C GLU A 15 4.45 16.78 -7.07
N PHE A 16 5.49 16.41 -7.81
CA PHE A 16 5.39 15.46 -8.92
C PHE A 16 4.90 14.09 -8.46
N ALA A 17 5.42 13.54 -7.37
CA ALA A 17 4.97 12.27 -6.83
C ALA A 17 3.48 12.31 -6.47
N LYS A 18 3.04 13.39 -5.80
CA LYS A 18 1.65 13.59 -5.42
C LYS A 18 0.72 13.73 -6.63
N ASN A 19 1.13 14.52 -7.63
CA ASN A 19 0.36 14.71 -8.85
C ASN A 19 0.23 13.40 -9.63
N LEU A 20 1.31 12.62 -9.74
CA LEU A 20 1.30 11.31 -10.38
C LEU A 20 0.31 10.36 -9.70
N GLN A 21 0.33 10.29 -8.37
CA GLN A 21 -0.63 9.46 -7.61
C GLN A 21 -2.08 9.89 -7.88
N GLN A 22 -2.36 11.18 -7.91
CA GLN A 22 -3.70 11.71 -8.19
C GLN A 22 -4.16 11.36 -9.61
N GLU A 23 -3.29 11.50 -10.61
CA GLU A 23 -3.61 11.13 -11.98
C GLU A 23 -3.83 9.62 -12.14
N MET A 24 -3.03 8.80 -11.52
CA MET A 24 -3.23 7.34 -11.55
C MET A 24 -4.56 6.95 -10.90
N TYR A 25 -4.91 7.56 -9.76
CA TYR A 25 -6.21 7.33 -9.13
C TYR A 25 -7.36 7.75 -10.05
N ARG A 26 -7.24 8.90 -10.72
CA ARG A 26 -8.23 9.40 -11.67
C ARG A 26 -8.43 8.45 -12.85
N VAL A 27 -7.33 7.93 -13.41
CA VAL A 27 -7.39 6.98 -14.53
C VAL A 27 -8.05 5.67 -14.11
N VAL A 28 -7.67 5.09 -12.97
CA VAL A 28 -8.28 3.86 -12.45
C VAL A 28 -9.77 4.06 -12.22
N ARG A 29 -10.15 5.16 -11.56
CA ARG A 29 -11.55 5.50 -11.31
C ARG A 29 -12.35 5.65 -12.61
N SER A 30 -11.85 6.42 -13.57
CA SER A 30 -12.49 6.61 -14.88
C SER A 30 -12.71 5.28 -15.61
N THR A 31 -11.71 4.40 -15.60
CA THR A 31 -11.81 3.06 -16.20
C THR A 31 -12.92 2.22 -15.55
N ILE A 32 -13.09 2.32 -14.24
CA ILE A 32 -14.17 1.61 -13.52
C ILE A 32 -15.53 2.23 -13.88
N GLU A 33 -15.63 3.57 -13.92
CA GLU A 33 -16.86 4.28 -14.27
C GLU A 33 -17.35 3.92 -15.70
N GLU A 34 -16.43 3.64 -16.62
CA GLU A 34 -16.73 3.21 -17.98
C GLU A 34 -17.11 1.72 -18.08
N THR A 35 -16.96 0.95 -17.02
CA THR A 35 -17.29 -0.48 -16.96
C THR A 35 -18.62 -0.66 -16.23
N PRO A 36 -19.75 -0.92 -16.94
CA PRO A 36 -21.08 -0.97 -16.33
C PRO A 36 -21.19 -1.96 -15.17
N GLU A 37 -20.52 -3.11 -15.28
CA GLU A 37 -20.56 -4.18 -14.29
C GLU A 37 -19.81 -3.83 -12.99
N ARG A 38 -18.91 -2.85 -13.04
CA ARG A 38 -18.12 -2.40 -11.89
C ARG A 38 -18.65 -1.13 -11.24
N LYS A 39 -19.49 -0.41 -11.96
CA LYS A 39 -20.03 0.87 -11.51
C LYS A 39 -20.81 0.79 -10.18
N PRO A 40 -21.68 -0.22 -9.95
CA PRO A 40 -22.37 -0.35 -8.66
C PRO A 40 -21.41 -0.44 -7.47
N TYR A 41 -20.33 -1.21 -7.63
CA TYR A 41 -19.30 -1.36 -6.59
C TYR A 41 -18.53 -0.06 -6.35
N LEU A 42 -18.23 0.70 -7.40
CA LEU A 42 -17.59 2.00 -7.26
C LEU A 42 -18.51 2.97 -6.50
N ASP A 43 -19.78 3.07 -6.88
CA ASP A 43 -20.78 3.90 -6.23
C ASP A 43 -20.97 3.51 -4.74
N SER A 44 -20.90 2.20 -4.43
CA SER A 44 -20.93 1.73 -3.05
C SER A 44 -19.73 2.21 -2.24
N VAL A 45 -18.53 2.14 -2.82
CA VAL A 45 -17.29 2.56 -2.14
C VAL A 45 -17.19 4.08 -2.00
N THR A 46 -17.60 4.85 -3.01
CA THR A 46 -17.46 6.32 -3.02
C THR A 46 -18.61 7.02 -2.34
N ASP A 47 -19.83 6.62 -2.65
CA ASP A 47 -21.05 7.34 -2.30
C ASP A 47 -21.88 6.62 -1.21
N GLY A 48 -21.41 5.44 -0.78
CA GLY A 48 -22.09 4.64 0.24
C GLY A 48 -23.42 4.04 -0.24
N LYS A 49 -23.60 3.87 -1.57
CA LYS A 49 -24.81 3.24 -2.10
C LYS A 49 -24.82 1.74 -1.74
N ASN A 50 -26.00 1.26 -1.40
CA ASN A 50 -26.20 -0.17 -1.15
C ASN A 50 -26.07 -0.94 -2.47
N LEU A 51 -25.49 -2.13 -2.39
CA LEU A 51 -25.48 -3.11 -3.47
C LEU A 51 -26.81 -3.87 -3.44
N ASP A 52 -27.31 -4.24 -4.61
CA ASP A 52 -28.45 -5.14 -4.70
C ASP A 52 -28.02 -6.62 -4.65
N GLU A 53 -28.98 -7.54 -4.52
CA GLU A 53 -28.71 -8.97 -4.43
C GLU A 53 -27.95 -9.49 -5.69
N GLY A 54 -28.29 -8.97 -6.87
CA GLY A 54 -27.64 -9.36 -8.12
C GLY A 54 -26.17 -8.92 -8.16
N ASP A 55 -25.87 -7.73 -7.65
CA ASP A 55 -24.49 -7.24 -7.55
C ASP A 55 -23.68 -8.08 -6.54
N ILE A 56 -24.30 -8.45 -5.41
CA ILE A 56 -23.65 -9.27 -4.37
C ILE A 56 -23.32 -10.67 -4.90
N ASP A 57 -24.23 -11.28 -5.66
CA ASP A 57 -24.04 -12.63 -6.23
C ASP A 57 -22.87 -12.68 -7.23
N LEU A 58 -22.55 -11.56 -7.88
CA LEU A 58 -21.45 -11.46 -8.82
C LEU A 58 -20.08 -11.21 -8.15
N LEU A 59 -20.07 -10.95 -6.85
CA LEU A 59 -18.82 -10.77 -6.11
C LEU A 59 -18.05 -12.09 -5.94
N PRO A 60 -16.71 -12.03 -5.85
CA PRO A 60 -15.91 -13.19 -5.43
C PRO A 60 -16.36 -13.75 -4.08
N ASP A 61 -16.21 -15.05 -3.87
CA ASP A 61 -16.66 -15.77 -2.66
C ASP A 61 -16.16 -15.12 -1.36
N ALA A 62 -14.92 -14.65 -1.33
CA ALA A 62 -14.35 -13.98 -0.16
C ALA A 62 -15.10 -12.69 0.19
N LEU A 63 -15.48 -11.89 -0.82
CA LEU A 63 -16.23 -10.65 -0.62
C LEU A 63 -17.69 -10.90 -0.27
N ARG A 64 -18.31 -11.92 -0.89
CA ARG A 64 -19.66 -12.35 -0.50
C ARG A 64 -19.70 -12.81 0.97
N SER A 65 -18.69 -13.56 1.39
CA SER A 65 -18.58 -13.99 2.80
C SER A 65 -18.38 -12.79 3.75
N SER A 66 -17.57 -11.82 3.36
CA SER A 66 -17.36 -10.59 4.14
C SER A 66 -18.63 -9.75 4.22
N TYR A 67 -19.37 -9.62 3.12
CA TYR A 67 -20.68 -8.97 3.10
C TYR A 67 -21.69 -9.68 3.99
N GLY A 68 -21.77 -11.02 3.93
CA GLY A 68 -22.68 -11.80 4.77
C GLY A 68 -22.41 -11.64 6.27
N LYS A 69 -21.15 -11.49 6.67
CA LYS A 69 -20.79 -11.16 8.06
C LYS A 69 -21.33 -9.79 8.48
N TYR A 70 -21.21 -8.80 7.59
CA TYR A 70 -21.75 -7.46 7.83
C TYR A 70 -23.27 -7.49 7.94
N GLU A 71 -23.96 -8.15 7.00
CA GLU A 71 -25.42 -8.26 6.95
C GLU A 71 -25.97 -8.94 8.21
N SER A 72 -25.40 -10.08 8.62
CA SER A 72 -25.78 -10.77 9.86
C SER A 72 -25.59 -9.89 11.09
N ALA A 73 -24.46 -9.16 11.18
CA ALA A 73 -24.23 -8.25 12.30
C ALA A 73 -25.18 -7.05 12.29
N TRP A 74 -25.57 -6.58 11.10
CA TRP A 74 -26.54 -5.51 10.94
C TRP A 74 -27.94 -5.95 11.40
N GLU A 75 -28.40 -7.13 10.97
CA GLU A 75 -29.68 -7.69 11.38
C GLU A 75 -29.75 -7.88 12.91
N GLU A 76 -28.71 -8.39 13.51
CA GLU A 76 -28.60 -8.55 14.95
C GLU A 76 -28.65 -7.21 15.68
N ALA A 77 -27.86 -6.23 15.25
CA ALA A 77 -27.88 -4.89 15.83
C ALA A 77 -29.27 -4.21 15.72
N MET A 78 -29.97 -4.38 14.59
CA MET A 78 -31.32 -3.87 14.40
C MET A 78 -32.34 -4.59 15.26
N SER A 79 -32.21 -5.91 15.39
CA SER A 79 -33.06 -6.72 16.28
C SER A 79 -32.92 -6.31 17.75
N MET A 80 -31.68 -6.13 18.22
CA MET A 80 -31.40 -5.68 19.59
C MET A 80 -31.99 -4.30 19.87
N ARG A 81 -31.85 -3.35 18.92
CA ARG A 81 -32.43 -2.00 19.05
C ARG A 81 -33.95 -2.00 19.08
N SER A 82 -34.58 -2.82 18.23
CA SER A 82 -36.03 -2.87 18.12
C SER A 82 -36.69 -3.62 19.26
N SER A 83 -36.02 -4.57 19.90
CA SER A 83 -36.57 -5.34 21.04
C SER A 83 -36.83 -4.48 22.27
N GLY A 84 -36.04 -3.42 22.47
CA GLY A 84 -36.09 -2.57 23.65
C GLY A 84 -35.73 -3.27 24.98
N LEU A 85 -35.24 -4.51 24.91
CA LEU A 85 -34.93 -5.35 26.07
C LEU A 85 -33.40 -5.47 26.32
N CYS A 86 -32.58 -5.09 25.35
CA CYS A 86 -31.12 -5.24 25.43
C CYS A 86 -30.48 -4.06 26.18
N HIS A 87 -29.40 -4.36 26.90
CA HIS A 87 -28.64 -3.32 27.56
C HIS A 87 -27.98 -2.38 26.53
N PRO A 88 -27.90 -1.06 26.79
CA PRO A 88 -27.27 -0.12 25.85
C PRO A 88 -25.84 -0.44 25.48
N ASP A 89 -25.06 -1.04 26.38
CA ASP A 89 -23.67 -1.42 26.12
C ASP A 89 -23.59 -2.61 25.16
N ASP A 90 -24.51 -3.59 25.26
CA ASP A 90 -24.59 -4.72 24.33
C ASP A 90 -24.94 -4.24 22.91
N ILE A 91 -25.87 -3.25 22.82
CA ILE A 91 -26.23 -2.64 21.53
C ILE A 91 -25.04 -1.88 20.94
N ARG A 92 -24.21 -1.23 21.78
CA ARG A 92 -23.02 -0.54 21.33
C ARG A 92 -21.99 -1.53 20.80
N GLU A 93 -21.68 -2.58 21.56
CA GLU A 93 -20.75 -3.61 21.17
C GLU A 93 -21.15 -4.26 19.83
N GLN A 94 -22.43 -4.62 19.68
CA GLN A 94 -22.92 -5.19 18.41
C GLN A 94 -22.85 -4.18 17.25
N THR A 95 -23.08 -2.90 17.53
CA THR A 95 -22.91 -1.82 16.53
C THR A 95 -21.45 -1.68 16.09
N ASP A 96 -20.51 -1.80 17.02
CA ASP A 96 -19.07 -1.74 16.72
C ASP A 96 -18.61 -2.93 15.89
N ILE A 97 -19.12 -4.14 16.17
CA ILE A 97 -18.91 -5.34 15.34
C ILE A 97 -19.44 -5.12 13.93
N MET A 98 -20.68 -4.65 13.78
CA MET A 98 -21.28 -4.31 12.49
C MET A 98 -20.42 -3.31 11.70
N ASN A 99 -19.97 -2.24 12.33
CA ASN A 99 -19.13 -1.22 11.69
C ASN A 99 -17.77 -1.77 11.29
N GLY A 100 -17.18 -2.64 12.11
CA GLY A 100 -15.92 -3.34 11.80
C GLY A 100 -16.05 -4.23 10.57
N ASN A 101 -17.09 -5.05 10.50
CA ASN A 101 -17.38 -5.90 9.35
C ASN A 101 -17.65 -5.10 8.08
N TYR A 102 -18.37 -3.97 8.19
CA TYR A 102 -18.61 -3.08 7.05
C TYR A 102 -17.32 -2.46 6.52
N LYS A 103 -16.43 -2.05 7.42
CA LYS A 103 -15.13 -1.51 7.04
C LYS A 103 -14.30 -2.56 6.32
N GLU A 104 -14.21 -3.79 6.84
CA GLU A 104 -13.50 -4.90 6.21
C GLU A 104 -14.04 -5.19 4.81
N PHE A 105 -15.36 -5.25 4.65
CA PHE A 105 -15.99 -5.43 3.35
C PHE A 105 -15.64 -4.31 2.37
N ARG A 106 -15.73 -3.05 2.80
CA ARG A 106 -15.39 -1.90 1.94
C ARG A 106 -13.92 -1.88 1.52
N GLU A 107 -13.01 -2.22 2.42
CA GLU A 107 -11.59 -2.33 2.11
C GLU A 107 -11.33 -3.42 1.06
N GLY A 108 -11.93 -4.60 1.23
CA GLY A 108 -11.87 -5.67 0.25
C GLY A 108 -12.47 -5.30 -1.10
N LEU A 109 -13.57 -4.55 -1.10
CA LEU A 109 -14.21 -4.06 -2.33
C LEU A 109 -13.32 -3.03 -3.05
N ARG A 110 -12.63 -2.15 -2.33
CA ARG A 110 -11.65 -1.21 -2.90
C ARG A 110 -10.48 -1.96 -3.55
N GLU A 111 -9.98 -3.00 -2.88
CA GLU A 111 -8.92 -3.85 -3.42
C GLU A 111 -9.38 -4.57 -4.69
N PHE A 112 -10.59 -5.14 -4.69
CA PHE A 112 -11.20 -5.80 -5.84
C PHE A 112 -11.33 -4.86 -7.05
N LEU A 113 -11.71 -3.61 -6.82
CA LEU A 113 -11.76 -2.58 -7.85
C LEU A 113 -10.38 -2.09 -8.30
N GLY A 114 -9.33 -2.41 -7.57
CA GLY A 114 -7.98 -1.93 -7.85
C GLY A 114 -7.75 -0.46 -7.45
N LEU A 115 -8.64 0.13 -6.66
CA LEU A 115 -8.51 1.50 -6.18
C LEU A 115 -7.31 1.69 -5.25
N ASP A 116 -6.90 0.64 -4.55
CA ASP A 116 -5.72 0.67 -3.68
C ASP A 116 -4.40 0.70 -4.45
N LYS A 117 -4.41 0.34 -5.75
CA LYS A 117 -3.23 0.48 -6.61
C LYS A 117 -2.87 1.94 -6.90
N ALA A 118 -3.80 2.83 -6.68
CA ALA A 118 -3.64 4.26 -6.86
C ALA A 118 -3.52 5.03 -5.52
N ASN A 119 -3.54 4.33 -4.38
CA ASN A 119 -3.40 4.92 -3.06
C ASN A 119 -1.94 4.84 -2.57
N ASP A 120 -1.61 5.63 -1.54
CA ASP A 120 -0.28 5.67 -0.92
C ASP A 120 0.26 4.29 -0.52
N ALA A 121 -0.63 3.35 -0.16
CA ALA A 121 -0.25 1.98 0.20
C ALA A 121 0.31 1.15 -0.97
N SER A 122 -0.04 1.50 -2.21
CA SER A 122 0.42 0.79 -3.42
C SER A 122 1.66 1.40 -4.05
N PHE A 123 2.00 2.63 -3.67
CA PHE A 123 3.19 3.33 -4.12
C PHE A 123 4.18 3.43 -2.97
N VAL A 124 5.40 3.06 -3.24
CA VAL A 124 6.52 3.32 -2.36
C VAL A 124 7.27 4.50 -2.95
N ARG A 125 7.29 5.61 -2.22
CA ARG A 125 8.14 6.72 -2.57
C ARG A 125 9.54 6.41 -2.08
N GLU A 126 10.46 6.25 -2.98
CA GLU A 126 11.87 6.13 -2.67
C GLU A 126 12.52 7.50 -2.69
N GLN A 127 13.40 7.72 -1.74
CA GLN A 127 14.17 8.95 -1.60
C GLN A 127 15.65 8.59 -1.53
N PRO A 128 16.53 9.45 -2.03
CA PRO A 128 17.96 9.30 -1.81
C PRO A 128 18.27 9.19 -0.32
N THR A 129 19.24 8.36 0.03
CA THR A 129 19.66 8.16 1.41
C THR A 129 20.42 9.40 1.92
N TYR A 130 20.01 9.92 3.07
CA TYR A 130 20.74 11.03 3.70
C TYR A 130 22.24 10.69 3.83
N PRO A 131 23.17 11.61 3.50
CA PRO A 131 22.98 13.06 3.28
C PRO A 131 22.75 13.49 1.82
N ASN A 132 22.53 12.55 0.89
CA ASN A 132 22.38 12.87 -0.54
C ASN A 132 21.09 13.64 -0.79
N LYS A 133 21.13 14.63 -1.66
CA LYS A 133 19.98 15.47 -2.02
C LYS A 133 19.18 14.89 -3.16
N ASP A 134 19.87 14.23 -4.08
CA ASP A 134 19.29 13.64 -5.27
C ASP A 134 19.91 12.27 -5.58
N TRP A 135 19.32 11.54 -6.52
CA TRP A 135 19.76 10.21 -6.91
C TRP A 135 21.14 10.20 -7.56
N ASN A 136 21.54 11.28 -8.21
CA ASN A 136 22.86 11.37 -8.83
C ASN A 136 23.95 11.49 -7.75
N GLU A 137 23.72 12.28 -6.71
CA GLU A 137 24.63 12.35 -5.55
C GLU A 137 24.76 10.98 -4.86
N GLN A 138 23.65 10.25 -4.71
CA GLN A 138 23.68 8.92 -4.12
C GLN A 138 24.50 7.93 -4.97
N LEU A 139 24.26 7.87 -6.28
CA LEU A 139 25.02 7.02 -7.19
C LEU A 139 26.53 7.33 -7.16
N LEU A 140 26.90 8.62 -7.15
CA LEU A 140 28.30 9.04 -7.04
C LEU A 140 28.92 8.66 -5.68
N ALA A 141 28.15 8.68 -4.60
CA ALA A 141 28.60 8.25 -3.29
C ALA A 141 28.81 6.74 -3.23
N GLU A 142 27.92 5.95 -3.82
CA GLU A 142 28.02 4.50 -3.91
C GLU A 142 29.22 4.06 -4.74
N GLN A 143 29.46 4.67 -5.90
CA GLN A 143 30.63 4.40 -6.74
C GLN A 143 31.95 4.65 -6.00
N LYS A 144 32.05 5.76 -5.27
CA LYS A 144 33.24 6.06 -4.46
C LYS A 144 33.47 5.05 -3.33
N GLN A 145 32.40 4.52 -2.75
CA GLN A 145 32.51 3.48 -1.73
C GLN A 145 33.01 2.15 -2.33
N GLU A 146 32.52 1.77 -3.49
CA GLU A 146 32.99 0.56 -4.19
C GLU A 146 34.46 0.67 -4.58
N GLU A 147 34.92 1.82 -5.14
CA GLU A 147 36.32 2.06 -5.47
C GLU A 147 37.24 1.95 -4.23
N THR A 148 36.81 2.50 -3.08
CA THR A 148 37.60 2.43 -1.85
C THR A 148 37.68 1.02 -1.26
N VAL A 149 36.62 0.20 -1.40
CA VAL A 149 36.61 -1.20 -0.97
C VAL A 149 37.55 -2.03 -1.84
N ASP A 150 37.51 -1.84 -3.16
CA ASP A 150 38.40 -2.55 -4.09
C ASP A 150 39.88 -2.20 -3.86
N GLU A 151 40.22 -0.93 -3.63
CA GLU A 151 41.58 -0.51 -3.28
C GLU A 151 42.06 -1.09 -1.95
N THR A 152 41.18 -1.23 -0.97
CA THR A 152 41.51 -1.78 0.34
C THR A 152 41.76 -3.30 0.22
N GLN A 153 40.93 -4.02 -0.52
CA GLN A 153 41.11 -5.45 -0.75
C GLN A 153 42.34 -5.75 -1.59
N ALA A 154 42.68 -4.90 -2.57
CA ALA A 154 43.89 -5.05 -3.36
C ALA A 154 45.17 -4.83 -2.53
N ARG A 155 45.14 -3.94 -1.52
CA ARG A 155 46.26 -3.75 -0.59
C ARG A 155 46.46 -4.90 0.39
N GLU A 156 45.35 -5.51 0.83
CA GLU A 156 45.44 -6.67 1.74
C GLU A 156 45.88 -7.95 1.04
N GLN A 157 45.75 -8.06 -0.28
CA GLN A 157 46.16 -9.20 -1.08
C GLN A 157 47.60 -9.10 -1.66
N SER A 158 48.30 -7.99 -1.44
CA SER A 158 49.72 -7.90 -1.77
C SER A 158 50.54 -8.68 -0.77
N PRO A 159 51.23 -9.77 -1.17
CA PRO A 159 52.09 -10.51 -0.25
C PRO A 159 53.27 -9.59 0.15
N GLU A 160 53.57 -9.54 1.43
CA GLU A 160 54.85 -9.06 1.91
C GLU A 160 55.94 -9.97 1.29
N GLU A 161 56.57 -9.47 0.22
CA GLU A 161 57.80 -10.07 -0.25
C GLU A 161 58.86 -9.91 0.85
N GLU A 162 59.13 -11.05 1.48
CA GLU A 162 60.20 -11.23 2.42
C GLU A 162 61.48 -10.62 1.91
N GLN A 163 61.98 -9.58 2.59
CA GLN A 163 63.37 -9.23 2.58
C GLN A 163 64.17 -10.27 3.39
N GLN A 164 64.45 -11.41 2.75
CA GLN A 164 65.55 -12.24 3.19
C GLN A 164 66.87 -11.60 2.79
N THR A 165 67.35 -10.73 3.63
CA THR A 165 68.75 -10.33 3.58
C THR A 165 69.62 -11.48 4.01
N HIS A 166 70.29 -12.07 3.07
CA HIS A 166 71.44 -12.93 3.26
C HIS A 166 72.50 -12.24 4.10
N PHE A 167 72.65 -12.69 5.35
CA PHE A 167 73.87 -12.50 6.09
C PHE A 167 74.71 -13.79 5.90
N ARG A 168 75.75 -13.70 5.04
CA ARG A 168 76.85 -14.64 5.00
C ARG A 168 78.07 -13.93 5.55
N ARG A 169 78.48 -14.33 6.81
CA ARG A 169 79.74 -14.78 7.19
C ARG A 169 80.22 -14.37 8.51
#